data_4da69ad2c62caec85e5e4961543dce06
#
_entry.id   4da69ad2c62caec85e5e4961543dce06
#
_cell.length_a   1.000
_cell.length_b   1.000
_cell.length_c   1.000
_cell.angle_alpha   90.00
_cell.angle_beta   90.00
_cell.angle_gamma   90.00
#
_symmetry.space_group_name_H-M   'P 1'
#
loop_
_entity.id
_entity.type
_entity.pdbx_description
1 polymer ?
#
loop_
_entity_poly.entity_id
_entity_poly.type
_entity_poly.pdbx_seq_one_letter_code
_entity_poly.pdbx_strand_id
1 'polypeptide(L)'
;MGPRVNQARADPDSYGLFTAEAVQDPYPYYKAMREREPVHWSERARAWYFTRYRDVFELQDRPDLSVDRIETLYSYLPRTNPERFSDIVEHYHRWLLYRDDAYHDRLKPLFLKAVTPRAVERLRPMMQRRVDVILDMLEQRDTFDAYLDFAARLPTQVMLDLLGLPDSDELKMRHWSDRCSNFLFQPVAPDKDAMAREQRDILDAQQAYFMPLIEERRRDPGEDMISAMARAEVGGERLTDLEILATCNMMAT
;
A
#
# COMPACT_ATOMS: atom_id res chain seq x y z
N MET A 1 -22.35 26.90 14.04
CA MET A 1 -23.10 27.08 12.78
C MET A 1 -22.54 26.04 11.84
N GLY A 2 -23.23 24.90 11.66
CA GLY A 2 -22.76 23.82 10.80
C GLY A 2 -22.75 24.21 9.33
N PRO A 3 -21.92 23.58 8.48
CA PRO A 3 -21.87 23.89 7.06
C PRO A 3 -23.28 23.77 6.47
N ARG A 4 -23.70 24.81 5.75
CA ARG A 4 -24.98 24.79 5.01
C ARG A 4 -24.84 23.76 3.89
N VAL A 5 -25.59 22.67 3.98
CA VAL A 5 -25.76 21.73 2.87
C VAL A 5 -26.42 22.52 1.74
N ASN A 6 -25.63 22.84 0.72
CA ASN A 6 -26.05 23.63 -0.43
C ASN A 6 -27.02 22.79 -1.29
N GLN A 7 -28.29 23.12 -1.34
CA GLN A 7 -29.35 22.44 -2.11
C GLN A 7 -29.31 22.74 -3.62
N ALA A 8 -28.18 23.16 -4.16
CA ALA A 8 -28.05 23.50 -5.57
C ALA A 8 -27.38 22.36 -6.37
N ARG A 9 -28.20 21.61 -7.09
CA ARG A 9 -27.96 20.40 -7.90
C ARG A 9 -27.61 19.19 -7.05
N ALA A 10 -28.42 18.15 -7.19
CA ALA A 10 -28.15 16.85 -6.55
C ALA A 10 -26.75 16.39 -6.95
N ASP A 11 -25.78 16.73 -6.12
CA ASP A 11 -24.46 16.09 -6.12
C ASP A 11 -24.77 14.62 -5.81
N PRO A 12 -24.34 13.66 -6.65
CA PRO A 12 -24.52 12.24 -6.36
C PRO A 12 -23.90 11.81 -5.01
N ASP A 13 -23.17 12.70 -4.35
CA ASP A 13 -22.70 12.56 -2.98
C ASP A 13 -23.39 13.59 -2.07
N SER A 14 -24.48 13.17 -1.43
CA SER A 14 -25.33 14.02 -0.57
C SER A 14 -24.59 14.68 0.61
N TYR A 15 -23.40 14.20 0.95
CA TYR A 15 -22.56 14.71 2.05
C TYR A 15 -21.39 15.57 1.60
N GLY A 16 -21.10 15.67 0.29
CA GLY A 16 -20.03 16.50 -0.24
C GLY A 16 -18.61 16.02 0.13
N LEU A 17 -18.42 14.72 0.34
CA LEU A 17 -17.14 14.12 0.76
C LEU A 17 -15.97 14.38 -0.21
N PHE A 18 -16.27 14.70 -1.47
CA PHE A 18 -15.27 14.92 -2.53
C PHE A 18 -15.06 16.40 -2.85
N THR A 19 -15.50 17.31 -1.98
CA THR A 19 -15.20 18.74 -2.12
C THR A 19 -13.80 19.05 -1.57
N ALA A 20 -13.22 20.18 -2.01
CA ALA A 20 -11.92 20.61 -1.51
C ALA A 20 -11.92 20.85 0.01
N GLU A 21 -13.04 21.38 0.53
CA GLU A 21 -13.24 21.64 1.96
C GLU A 21 -13.28 20.32 2.75
N ALA A 22 -13.98 19.29 2.23
CA ALA A 22 -14.04 17.99 2.89
C ALA A 22 -12.69 17.24 2.86
N VAL A 23 -11.89 17.46 1.82
CA VAL A 23 -10.52 16.90 1.75
C VAL A 23 -9.60 17.55 2.79
N GLN A 24 -9.75 18.85 3.05
CA GLN A 24 -8.95 19.57 4.05
C GLN A 24 -9.39 19.27 5.48
N ASP A 25 -10.70 19.18 5.73
CA ASP A 25 -11.27 18.84 7.04
C ASP A 25 -12.48 17.89 6.89
N PRO A 26 -12.25 16.56 6.84
CA PRO A 26 -13.30 15.58 6.65
C PRO A 26 -14.16 15.32 7.90
N TYR A 27 -13.70 15.71 9.08
CA TYR A 27 -14.34 15.34 10.35
C TYR A 27 -15.78 15.85 10.53
N PRO A 28 -16.14 17.09 10.14
CA PRO A 28 -17.52 17.55 10.21
C PRO A 28 -18.47 16.72 9.33
N TYR A 29 -18.00 16.28 8.16
CA TYR A 29 -18.74 15.45 7.21
C TYR A 29 -18.96 14.05 7.77
N TYR A 30 -17.92 13.41 8.27
CA TYR A 30 -18.04 12.10 8.93
C TYR A 30 -18.92 12.15 10.18
N LYS A 31 -18.90 13.25 10.93
CA LYS A 31 -19.81 13.44 12.06
C LYS A 31 -21.26 13.50 11.60
N ALA A 32 -21.57 14.29 10.57
CA ALA A 32 -22.91 14.39 10.02
C ALA A 32 -23.42 13.03 9.51
N MET A 33 -22.56 12.24 8.84
CA MET A 33 -22.89 10.88 8.40
C MET A 33 -23.18 9.96 9.60
N ARG A 34 -22.31 9.94 10.63
CA ARG A 34 -22.53 9.11 11.82
C ARG A 34 -23.84 9.38 12.51
N GLU A 35 -24.27 10.63 12.53
CA GLU A 35 -25.50 11.05 13.21
C GLU A 35 -26.76 10.76 12.39
N ARG A 36 -26.70 10.87 11.05
CA ARG A 36 -27.87 10.82 10.18
C ARG A 36 -28.00 9.51 9.41
N GLU A 37 -26.91 9.05 8.82
CA GLU A 37 -26.85 7.88 7.93
C GLU A 37 -25.50 7.18 8.06
N PRO A 38 -25.26 6.45 9.16
CA PRO A 38 -23.97 5.86 9.47
C PRO A 38 -23.49 4.79 8.49
N VAL A 39 -24.40 4.21 7.72
CA VAL A 39 -24.15 3.34 6.57
C VAL A 39 -24.74 4.03 5.34
N HIS A 40 -23.89 4.58 4.51
CA HIS A 40 -24.26 5.43 3.39
C HIS A 40 -23.75 4.87 2.06
N TRP A 41 -24.63 4.79 1.06
CA TRP A 41 -24.25 4.49 -0.31
C TRP A 41 -23.87 5.76 -1.07
N SER A 42 -22.64 5.87 -1.55
CA SER A 42 -22.22 6.97 -2.43
C SER A 42 -22.33 6.55 -3.90
N GLU A 43 -23.24 7.18 -4.62
CA GLU A 43 -23.38 6.97 -6.07
C GLU A 43 -22.13 7.42 -6.84
N ARG A 44 -21.43 8.44 -6.35
CA ARG A 44 -20.21 8.95 -6.96
C ARG A 44 -19.06 7.97 -6.81
N ALA A 45 -18.84 7.42 -5.60
CA ALA A 45 -17.80 6.45 -5.33
C ALA A 45 -18.21 5.03 -5.71
N ARG A 46 -19.52 4.76 -5.92
CA ARG A 46 -20.11 3.43 -6.07
C ARG A 46 -19.66 2.49 -4.95
N ALA A 47 -19.70 3.01 -3.73
CA ALA A 47 -19.23 2.33 -2.54
C ALA A 47 -20.11 2.65 -1.32
N TRP A 48 -20.15 1.69 -0.40
CA TRP A 48 -20.75 1.88 0.91
C TRP A 48 -19.74 2.51 1.85
N TYR A 49 -20.12 3.57 2.57
CA TYR A 49 -19.37 4.19 3.63
C TYR A 49 -19.92 3.77 4.99
N PHE A 50 -19.06 3.22 5.83
CA PHE A 50 -19.36 2.91 7.22
C PHE A 50 -18.60 3.88 8.10
N THR A 51 -19.33 4.65 8.93
CA THR A 51 -18.73 5.74 9.69
C THR A 51 -18.73 5.52 11.20
N ARG A 52 -19.44 4.53 11.74
CA ARG A 52 -19.39 4.17 13.16
C ARG A 52 -18.28 3.16 13.41
N TYR A 53 -17.50 3.37 14.46
CA TYR A 53 -16.44 2.46 14.87
C TYR A 53 -16.91 1.00 15.01
N ARG A 54 -18.06 0.80 15.69
CA ARG A 54 -18.63 -0.53 15.89
C ARG A 54 -18.93 -1.24 14.57
N ASP A 55 -19.55 -0.54 13.62
CA ASP A 55 -19.92 -1.13 12.33
C ASP A 55 -18.66 -1.52 11.54
N VAL A 56 -17.63 -0.65 11.53
CA VAL A 56 -16.34 -0.95 10.88
C VAL A 56 -15.64 -2.12 11.56
N PHE A 57 -15.63 -2.18 12.90
CA PHE A 57 -15.01 -3.25 13.65
C PHE A 57 -15.68 -4.62 13.38
N GLU A 58 -17.02 -4.65 13.36
CA GLU A 58 -17.78 -5.87 13.07
C GLU A 58 -17.61 -6.35 11.62
N LEU A 59 -17.34 -5.43 10.67
CA LEU A 59 -17.12 -5.78 9.25
C LEU A 59 -15.78 -6.49 9.02
N GLN A 60 -14.75 -6.20 9.82
CA GLN A 60 -13.40 -6.75 9.60
C GLN A 60 -13.34 -8.28 9.73
N ASP A 61 -14.21 -8.86 10.53
CA ASP A 61 -14.24 -10.31 10.79
C ASP A 61 -15.33 -11.05 9.99
N ARG A 62 -15.98 -10.36 9.04
CA ARG A 62 -17.08 -10.94 8.28
C ARG A 62 -16.58 -11.85 7.15
N PRO A 63 -16.94 -13.15 7.15
CA PRO A 63 -16.48 -14.10 6.14
C PRO A 63 -17.17 -13.93 4.77
N ASP A 64 -18.22 -13.12 4.68
CA ASP A 64 -18.96 -12.81 3.47
C ASP A 64 -18.48 -11.51 2.79
N LEU A 65 -17.42 -10.88 3.34
CA LEU A 65 -16.74 -9.75 2.72
C LEU A 65 -15.38 -10.18 2.18
N SER A 66 -15.05 -9.69 1.00
CA SER A 66 -13.76 -9.94 0.35
C SER A 66 -12.85 -8.72 0.47
N VAL A 67 -11.54 -8.96 0.63
CA VAL A 67 -10.50 -7.93 0.53
C VAL A 67 -9.98 -7.76 -0.89
N ASP A 68 -10.45 -8.56 -1.85
CA ASP A 68 -10.07 -8.43 -3.25
C ASP A 68 -10.63 -7.13 -3.84
N ARG A 69 -9.78 -6.09 -3.83
CA ARG A 69 -10.08 -4.75 -4.36
C ARG A 69 -9.57 -4.57 -5.78
N ILE A 70 -8.85 -5.55 -6.30
CA ILE A 70 -8.21 -5.42 -7.61
C ILE A 70 -9.26 -5.40 -8.72
N GLU A 71 -10.31 -6.20 -8.62
CA GLU A 71 -11.45 -6.09 -9.56
C GLU A 71 -12.09 -4.70 -9.52
N THR A 72 -12.22 -4.10 -8.34
CA THR A 72 -12.76 -2.74 -8.17
C THR A 72 -11.82 -1.73 -8.82
N LEU A 73 -10.50 -1.79 -8.57
CA LEU A 73 -9.50 -0.97 -9.26
C LEU A 73 -9.58 -1.16 -10.77
N TYR A 74 -9.70 -2.41 -11.24
CA TYR A 74 -9.83 -2.75 -12.65
C TYR A 74 -11.10 -2.18 -13.29
N SER A 75 -12.22 -2.10 -12.56
CA SER A 75 -13.45 -1.51 -13.05
C SER A 75 -13.38 0.01 -13.29
N TYR A 76 -12.43 0.69 -12.63
CA TYR A 76 -12.14 2.12 -12.86
C TYR A 76 -11.19 2.35 -14.04
N LEU A 77 -10.42 1.34 -14.42
CA LEU A 77 -9.61 1.40 -15.64
C LEU A 77 -10.57 1.34 -16.84
N PRO A 78 -10.31 2.09 -17.93
CA PRO A 78 -11.26 2.15 -19.04
C PRO A 78 -11.56 0.75 -19.56
N ARG A 79 -12.84 0.40 -19.68
CA ARG A 79 -13.31 -0.86 -20.29
C ARG A 79 -12.87 -1.01 -21.75
N THR A 80 -12.23 0.01 -22.31
CA THR A 80 -11.84 0.10 -23.72
C THR A 80 -10.68 -0.78 -24.11
N ASN A 81 -9.83 -1.22 -23.16
CA ASN A 81 -8.76 -2.17 -23.46
C ASN A 81 -8.31 -2.94 -22.20
N PRO A 82 -9.02 -4.02 -21.80
CA PRO A 82 -8.67 -4.83 -20.63
C PRO A 82 -7.28 -5.46 -20.75
N GLU A 83 -6.80 -5.78 -21.96
CA GLU A 83 -5.47 -6.37 -22.17
C GLU A 83 -4.33 -5.41 -21.79
N ARG A 84 -4.58 -4.12 -21.84
CA ARG A 84 -3.58 -3.08 -21.49
C ARG A 84 -3.19 -3.05 -20.03
N PHE A 85 -4.04 -3.59 -19.15
CA PHE A 85 -3.88 -3.52 -17.70
C PHE A 85 -3.75 -4.90 -17.06
N SER A 86 -3.85 -5.98 -17.85
CA SER A 86 -3.86 -7.35 -17.33
C SER A 86 -2.62 -7.71 -16.54
N ASP A 87 -1.45 -7.28 -17.01
CA ASP A 87 -0.16 -7.47 -16.35
C ASP A 87 -0.06 -6.73 -15.02
N ILE A 88 -0.57 -5.50 -14.96
CA ILE A 88 -0.63 -4.70 -13.72
C ILE A 88 -1.59 -5.36 -12.72
N VAL A 89 -2.78 -5.76 -13.18
CA VAL A 89 -3.78 -6.46 -12.35
C VAL A 89 -3.21 -7.77 -11.82
N GLU A 90 -2.57 -8.56 -12.68
CA GLU A 90 -1.95 -9.82 -12.29
C GLU A 90 -0.83 -9.61 -11.26
N HIS A 91 -0.03 -8.55 -11.40
CA HIS A 91 0.98 -8.19 -10.41
C HIS A 91 0.35 -7.93 -9.04
N TYR A 92 -0.66 -7.06 -8.98
CA TYR A 92 -1.33 -6.72 -7.71
C TYR A 92 -2.14 -7.88 -7.12
N HIS A 93 -2.66 -8.78 -7.94
CA HIS A 93 -3.28 -10.02 -7.47
C HIS A 93 -2.31 -10.98 -6.77
N ARG A 94 -0.99 -10.80 -6.91
CA ARG A 94 0.00 -11.53 -6.10
C ARG A 94 0.24 -10.91 -4.73
N TRP A 95 -0.30 -9.70 -4.45
CA TRP A 95 -0.17 -9.09 -3.14
C TRP A 95 -1.09 -9.78 -2.14
N LEU A 96 -0.49 -10.29 -1.05
CA LEU A 96 -1.24 -10.95 0.04
C LEU A 96 -2.38 -10.08 0.60
N LEU A 97 -2.20 -8.75 0.56
CA LEU A 97 -3.15 -7.75 1.05
C LEU A 97 -4.50 -7.76 0.30
N TYR A 98 -4.52 -8.22 -0.95
CA TYR A 98 -5.70 -8.22 -1.82
C TYR A 98 -6.25 -9.61 -2.09
N ARG A 99 -5.91 -10.60 -1.23
CA ARG A 99 -6.35 -11.99 -1.38
C ARG A 99 -7.00 -12.50 -0.11
N ASP A 100 -8.03 -13.30 -0.26
CA ASP A 100 -8.76 -14.00 0.81
C ASP A 100 -9.19 -15.42 0.40
N ASP A 101 -8.57 -15.96 -0.64
CA ASP A 101 -8.82 -17.29 -1.20
C ASP A 101 -7.72 -18.32 -0.82
N ALA A 102 -7.78 -19.50 -1.45
CA ALA A 102 -6.77 -20.54 -1.26
C ALA A 102 -5.33 -20.09 -1.55
N TYR A 103 -5.14 -19.08 -2.41
CA TYR A 103 -3.84 -18.48 -2.66
C TYR A 103 -3.32 -17.73 -1.42
N HIS A 104 -4.17 -16.93 -0.76
CA HIS A 104 -3.85 -16.28 0.50
C HIS A 104 -3.47 -17.31 1.59
N ASP A 105 -4.29 -18.37 1.72
CA ASP A 105 -4.08 -19.40 2.73
C ASP A 105 -2.75 -20.14 2.54
N ARG A 106 -2.29 -20.27 1.30
CA ARG A 106 -0.99 -20.82 0.95
C ARG A 106 0.17 -19.86 1.27
N LEU A 107 0.03 -18.58 0.89
CA LEU A 107 1.11 -17.59 1.02
C LEU A 107 1.32 -17.10 2.46
N LYS A 108 0.22 -16.89 3.20
CA LYS A 108 0.29 -16.32 4.55
C LYS A 108 1.20 -17.07 5.52
N PRO A 109 1.18 -18.42 5.62
CA PRO A 109 2.10 -19.15 6.48
C PRO A 109 3.57 -18.99 6.05
N LEU A 110 3.85 -18.94 4.73
CA LEU A 110 5.19 -18.75 4.19
C LEU A 110 5.72 -17.36 4.55
N PHE A 111 4.90 -16.32 4.37
CA PHE A 111 5.23 -14.95 4.77
C PHE A 111 5.47 -14.83 6.27
N LEU A 112 4.56 -15.37 7.09
CA LEU A 112 4.68 -15.32 8.55
C LEU A 112 5.90 -16.07 9.07
N LYS A 113 6.41 -17.07 8.33
CA LYS A 113 7.65 -17.76 8.68
C LYS A 113 8.87 -16.85 8.47
N ALA A 114 8.84 -15.96 7.49
CA ALA A 114 9.86 -14.94 7.27
C ALA A 114 9.74 -13.79 8.28
N VAL A 115 8.52 -13.38 8.66
CA VAL A 115 8.21 -12.25 9.55
C VAL A 115 7.75 -12.75 10.93
N THR A 116 8.67 -13.24 11.73
CA THR A 116 8.35 -13.69 13.09
C THR A 116 8.37 -12.52 14.09
N PRO A 117 7.62 -12.56 15.22
CA PRO A 117 7.71 -11.56 16.29
C PRO A 117 9.16 -11.32 16.76
N ARG A 118 9.97 -12.39 16.84
CA ARG A 118 11.40 -12.29 17.18
C ARG A 118 12.22 -11.59 16.12
N ALA A 119 11.89 -11.76 14.83
CA ALA A 119 12.52 -11.03 13.74
C ALA A 119 12.19 -9.54 13.83
N VAL A 120 10.92 -9.20 14.09
CA VAL A 120 10.47 -7.81 14.29
C VAL A 120 11.15 -7.15 15.49
N GLU A 121 11.28 -7.83 16.64
CA GLU A 121 11.95 -7.27 17.81
C GLU A 121 13.44 -6.96 17.54
N ARG A 122 14.11 -7.75 16.70
CA ARG A 122 15.49 -7.47 16.29
C ARG A 122 15.64 -6.20 15.44
N LEU A 123 14.55 -5.69 14.85
CA LEU A 123 14.57 -4.43 14.10
C LEU A 123 14.69 -3.21 15.02
N ARG A 124 14.26 -3.29 16.28
CA ARG A 124 14.27 -2.16 17.20
C ARG A 124 15.64 -1.44 17.31
N PRO A 125 16.76 -2.14 17.54
CA PRO A 125 18.08 -1.47 17.60
C PRO A 125 18.49 -0.86 16.26
N MET A 126 18.08 -1.46 15.13
CA MET A 126 18.34 -0.92 13.81
C MET A 126 17.53 0.36 13.57
N MET A 127 16.23 0.33 13.87
CA MET A 127 15.36 1.50 13.79
C MET A 127 15.86 2.65 14.67
N GLN A 128 16.33 2.35 15.90
CA GLN A 128 16.90 3.36 16.78
C GLN A 128 18.13 4.03 16.14
N ARG A 129 19.05 3.24 15.57
CA ARG A 129 20.22 3.80 14.87
C ARG A 129 19.82 4.71 13.71
N ARG A 130 18.78 4.33 12.93
CA ARG A 130 18.28 5.18 11.83
C ARG A 130 17.70 6.50 12.35
N VAL A 131 16.94 6.44 13.44
CA VAL A 131 16.43 7.64 14.12
C VAL A 131 17.59 8.54 14.59
N ASP A 132 18.57 7.98 15.28
CA ASP A 132 19.72 8.74 15.80
C ASP A 132 20.46 9.43 14.65
N VAL A 133 20.77 8.73 13.56
CA VAL A 133 21.44 9.31 12.36
C VAL A 133 20.63 10.43 11.74
N ILE A 134 19.30 10.28 11.64
CA ILE A 134 18.45 11.35 11.08
C ILE A 134 18.43 12.54 12.01
N LEU A 135 18.29 12.33 13.33
CA LEU A 135 18.27 13.42 14.30
C LEU A 135 19.60 14.18 14.34
N ASP A 136 20.75 13.48 14.33
CA ASP A 136 22.08 14.10 14.27
C ASP A 136 22.24 15.02 13.04
N MET A 137 21.66 14.63 11.90
CA MET A 137 21.65 15.51 10.72
C MET A 137 20.72 16.72 10.88
N LEU A 138 19.57 16.54 11.54
CA LEU A 138 18.60 17.61 11.75
C LEU A 138 19.09 18.64 12.77
N GLU A 139 19.84 18.22 13.78
CA GLU A 139 20.45 19.12 14.77
C GLU A 139 21.42 20.14 14.16
N GLN A 140 21.95 19.86 12.95
CA GLN A 140 22.84 20.79 12.22
C GLN A 140 22.08 21.86 11.42
N ARG A 141 20.74 21.90 11.52
CA ARG A 141 19.87 22.78 10.74
C ARG A 141 19.05 23.68 11.67
N ASP A 142 18.91 24.95 11.31
CA ASP A 142 18.02 25.88 12.02
C ASP A 142 16.52 25.53 11.84
N THR A 143 16.18 24.98 10.67
CA THR A 143 14.82 24.57 10.31
C THR A 143 14.84 23.29 9.47
N PHE A 144 13.81 22.46 9.59
CA PHE A 144 13.65 21.26 8.77
C PHE A 144 12.15 20.99 8.51
N ASP A 145 11.87 20.25 7.45
CA ASP A 145 10.54 19.73 7.14
C ASP A 145 10.35 18.39 7.87
N ALA A 146 9.46 18.36 8.86
CA ALA A 146 9.23 17.17 9.68
C ALA A 146 8.73 15.97 8.86
N TYR A 147 8.02 16.21 7.76
CA TYR A 147 7.56 15.16 6.88
C TYR A 147 8.69 14.66 5.96
N LEU A 148 9.29 15.55 5.17
CA LEU A 148 10.29 15.18 4.16
C LEU A 148 11.61 14.71 4.76
N ASP A 149 12.06 15.39 5.82
CA ASP A 149 13.37 15.15 6.44
C ASP A 149 13.36 14.03 7.48
N PHE A 150 12.17 13.68 8.04
CA PHE A 150 12.05 12.66 9.08
C PHE A 150 10.98 11.60 8.76
N ALA A 151 9.68 11.98 8.71
CA ALA A 151 8.59 11.01 8.70
C ALA A 151 8.50 10.15 7.43
N ALA A 152 8.86 10.70 6.27
CA ALA A 152 8.93 9.95 5.02
C ALA A 152 10.26 9.19 4.84
N ARG A 153 11.33 9.68 5.47
CA ARG A 153 12.66 9.12 5.34
C ARG A 153 12.86 7.87 6.18
N LEU A 154 12.47 7.93 7.45
CA LEU A 154 12.68 6.84 8.39
C LEU A 154 12.07 5.51 7.93
N PRO A 155 10.79 5.42 7.54
CA PRO A 155 10.21 4.17 7.05
C PRO A 155 10.95 3.60 5.83
N THR A 156 11.32 4.46 4.89
CA THR A 156 12.07 4.03 3.70
C THR A 156 13.42 3.40 4.08
N GLN A 157 14.18 4.04 4.99
CA GLN A 157 15.46 3.50 5.44
C GLN A 157 15.30 2.18 6.21
N VAL A 158 14.25 2.06 7.02
CA VAL A 158 13.91 0.80 7.70
C VAL A 158 13.60 -0.31 6.69
N MET A 159 12.89 0.02 5.60
CA MET A 159 12.61 -0.95 4.55
C MET A 159 13.84 -1.36 3.76
N LEU A 160 14.77 -0.42 3.49
CA LEU A 160 16.07 -0.75 2.89
C LEU A 160 16.83 -1.76 3.75
N ASP A 161 16.96 -1.51 5.05
CA ASP A 161 17.64 -2.43 5.98
C ASP A 161 16.95 -3.80 6.02
N LEU A 162 15.61 -3.81 6.08
CA LEU A 162 14.83 -5.04 6.15
C LEU A 162 14.99 -5.90 4.90
N LEU A 163 15.01 -5.27 3.73
CA LEU A 163 15.18 -5.95 2.44
C LEU A 163 16.66 -6.19 2.08
N GLY A 164 17.61 -5.71 2.90
CA GLY A 164 19.04 -5.84 2.63
C GLY A 164 19.51 -5.01 1.43
N LEU A 165 18.95 -3.81 1.27
CA LEU A 165 19.23 -2.89 0.16
C LEU A 165 20.16 -1.75 0.62
N PRO A 166 20.98 -1.18 -0.28
CA PRO A 166 21.90 -0.10 0.06
C PRO A 166 21.17 1.23 0.27
N ASP A 167 21.71 2.09 1.16
CA ASP A 167 21.19 3.42 1.45
C ASP A 167 21.09 4.33 0.21
N SER A 168 21.97 4.11 -0.78
CA SER A 168 21.94 4.83 -2.07
C SER A 168 20.61 4.69 -2.82
N ASP A 169 19.80 3.69 -2.50
CA ASP A 169 18.52 3.42 -3.17
C ASP A 169 17.31 4.10 -2.48
N GLU A 170 17.54 4.90 -1.42
CA GLU A 170 16.46 5.59 -0.68
C GLU A 170 15.52 6.38 -1.60
N LEU A 171 16.07 7.24 -2.46
CA LEU A 171 15.26 8.05 -3.38
C LEU A 171 14.51 7.21 -4.42
N LYS A 172 15.13 6.14 -4.90
CA LYS A 172 14.51 5.19 -5.83
C LYS A 172 13.32 4.49 -5.19
N MET A 173 13.48 3.97 -3.98
CA MET A 173 12.41 3.28 -3.25
C MET A 173 11.26 4.25 -2.94
N ARG A 174 11.55 5.47 -2.49
CA ARG A 174 10.53 6.51 -2.27
C ARG A 174 9.77 6.83 -3.55
N HIS A 175 10.48 7.03 -4.66
CA HIS A 175 9.84 7.29 -5.94
C HIS A 175 8.87 6.16 -6.33
N TRP A 176 9.29 4.91 -6.21
CA TRP A 176 8.43 3.75 -6.51
C TRP A 176 7.23 3.66 -5.58
N SER A 177 7.44 3.83 -4.27
CA SER A 177 6.38 3.87 -3.26
C SER A 177 5.32 4.94 -3.58
N ASP A 178 5.74 6.18 -3.84
CA ASP A 178 4.84 7.28 -4.17
C ASP A 178 4.01 6.98 -5.42
N ARG A 179 4.62 6.41 -6.47
CA ARG A 179 3.93 6.09 -7.73
C ARG A 179 2.96 4.91 -7.58
N CYS A 180 3.35 3.86 -6.90
CA CYS A 180 2.47 2.73 -6.61
C CYS A 180 1.28 3.18 -5.74
N SER A 181 1.53 3.97 -4.70
CA SER A 181 0.46 4.53 -3.84
C SER A 181 -0.49 5.43 -4.63
N ASN A 182 0.03 6.30 -5.49
CA ASN A 182 -0.80 7.13 -6.35
C ASN A 182 -1.68 6.30 -7.29
N PHE A 183 -1.13 5.24 -7.89
CA PHE A 183 -1.91 4.34 -8.73
C PHE A 183 -3.03 3.63 -7.96
N LEU A 184 -2.72 3.12 -6.77
CA LEU A 184 -3.67 2.34 -5.95
C LEU A 184 -4.76 3.20 -5.29
N PHE A 185 -4.44 4.44 -4.88
CA PHE A 185 -5.31 5.26 -4.04
C PHE A 185 -5.88 6.51 -4.73
N GLN A 186 -5.50 6.77 -5.99
CA GLN A 186 -6.07 7.86 -6.79
C GLN A 186 -6.92 7.33 -7.96
N PRO A 187 -8.15 6.88 -7.72
CA PRO A 187 -8.99 6.27 -8.75
C PRO A 187 -9.44 7.26 -9.84
N VAL A 188 -9.25 8.56 -9.63
CA VAL A 188 -9.72 9.63 -10.53
C VAL A 188 -8.52 10.34 -11.16
N ALA A 189 -7.76 9.64 -11.99
CA ALA A 189 -6.76 10.28 -12.83
C ALA A 189 -7.39 10.90 -14.08
N PRO A 190 -6.98 12.12 -14.50
CA PRO A 190 -7.46 12.74 -15.73
C PRO A 190 -7.10 11.93 -16.98
N ASP A 191 -5.92 11.32 -17.00
CA ASP A 191 -5.43 10.44 -18.07
C ASP A 191 -5.06 9.07 -17.49
N LYS A 192 -5.99 8.13 -17.62
CA LYS A 192 -5.82 6.75 -17.10
C LYS A 192 -4.81 5.95 -17.92
N ASP A 193 -4.69 6.23 -19.21
CA ASP A 193 -3.73 5.55 -20.08
C ASP A 193 -2.28 5.98 -19.75
N ALA A 194 -2.06 7.27 -19.45
CA ALA A 194 -0.77 7.74 -18.99
C ALA A 194 -0.41 7.14 -17.63
N MET A 195 -1.35 7.11 -16.69
CA MET A 195 -1.16 6.50 -15.38
C MET A 195 -0.82 5.00 -15.48
N ALA A 196 -1.47 4.27 -16.37
CA ALA A 196 -1.19 2.84 -16.57
C ALA A 196 0.19 2.61 -17.20
N ARG A 197 0.58 3.43 -18.18
CA ARG A 197 1.96 3.35 -18.75
C ARG A 197 3.00 3.60 -17.68
N GLU A 198 2.84 4.68 -16.91
CA GLU A 198 3.73 5.01 -15.80
C GLU A 198 3.82 3.86 -14.80
N GLN A 199 2.67 3.27 -14.43
CA GLN A 199 2.66 2.14 -13.50
C GLN A 199 3.38 0.92 -14.05
N ARG A 200 3.22 0.63 -15.33
CA ARG A 200 3.96 -0.48 -15.98
C ARG A 200 5.45 -0.22 -15.96
N ASP A 201 5.89 0.99 -16.35
CA ASP A 201 7.32 1.36 -16.32
C ASP A 201 7.92 1.19 -14.91
N ILE A 202 7.15 1.51 -13.86
CA ILE A 202 7.57 1.29 -12.46
C ILE A 202 7.68 -0.19 -12.13
N LEU A 203 6.68 -1.00 -12.50
CA LEU A 203 6.70 -2.45 -12.24
C LEU A 203 7.84 -3.14 -12.99
N ASP A 204 8.12 -2.74 -14.23
CA ASP A 204 9.24 -3.24 -15.02
C ASP A 204 10.59 -2.87 -14.39
N ALA A 205 10.73 -1.62 -13.91
CA ALA A 205 11.92 -1.18 -13.21
C ALA A 205 12.13 -1.92 -11.87
N GLN A 206 11.07 -2.17 -11.12
CA GLN A 206 11.11 -2.95 -9.89
C GLN A 206 11.47 -4.40 -10.18
N GLN A 207 10.89 -5.01 -11.21
CA GLN A 207 11.23 -6.38 -11.61
C GLN A 207 12.70 -6.49 -12.02
N ALA A 208 13.19 -5.57 -12.86
CA ALA A 208 14.59 -5.56 -13.28
C ALA A 208 15.57 -5.38 -12.11
N TYR A 209 15.15 -4.69 -11.04
CA TYR A 209 15.94 -4.48 -9.84
C TYR A 209 15.90 -5.68 -8.88
N PHE A 210 14.71 -6.19 -8.55
CA PHE A 210 14.56 -7.21 -7.52
C PHE A 210 14.88 -8.63 -8.01
N MET A 211 14.60 -8.97 -9.28
CA MET A 211 14.80 -10.34 -9.75
C MET A 211 16.24 -10.83 -9.61
N PRO A 212 17.28 -10.06 -10.00
CA PRO A 212 18.66 -10.47 -9.78
C PRO A 212 19.02 -10.65 -8.29
N LEU A 213 18.46 -9.80 -7.41
CA LEU A 213 18.66 -9.91 -5.96
C LEU A 213 18.00 -11.18 -5.40
N ILE A 214 16.80 -11.52 -5.84
CA ILE A 214 16.08 -12.73 -5.43
C ILE A 214 16.89 -13.97 -5.86
N GLU A 215 17.37 -14.01 -7.10
CA GLU A 215 18.21 -15.10 -7.60
C GLU A 215 19.54 -15.24 -6.81
N GLU A 216 20.16 -14.12 -6.47
CA GLU A 216 21.36 -14.11 -5.62
C GLU A 216 21.05 -14.69 -4.24
N ARG A 217 19.99 -14.21 -3.57
CA ARG A 217 19.58 -14.64 -2.23
C ARG A 217 19.10 -16.09 -2.18
N ARG A 218 18.62 -16.65 -3.30
CA ARG A 218 18.35 -18.09 -3.38
C ARG A 218 19.62 -18.94 -3.39
N ARG A 219 20.69 -18.44 -4.03
CA ARG A 219 21.98 -19.15 -4.11
C ARG A 219 22.80 -18.98 -2.85
N ASP A 220 22.83 -17.76 -2.33
CA ASP A 220 23.61 -17.38 -1.14
C ASP A 220 22.74 -16.51 -0.19
N PRO A 221 21.94 -17.15 0.67
CA PRO A 221 20.99 -16.44 1.53
C PRO A 221 21.69 -15.69 2.67
N GLY A 222 21.45 -14.39 2.78
CA GLY A 222 21.84 -13.53 3.90
C GLY A 222 20.86 -13.55 5.08
N GLU A 223 20.89 -12.48 5.88
CA GLU A 223 20.01 -12.27 7.05
C GLU A 223 18.82 -11.36 6.73
N ASP A 224 18.69 -10.88 5.49
CA ASP A 224 17.65 -9.99 5.05
C ASP A 224 16.31 -10.74 4.79
N MET A 225 15.23 -9.94 4.58
CA MET A 225 13.89 -10.47 4.37
C MET A 225 13.74 -11.22 3.04
N ILE A 226 14.42 -10.78 1.98
CA ILE A 226 14.40 -11.49 0.69
C ILE A 226 14.98 -12.89 0.88
N SER A 227 16.09 -13.01 1.60
CA SER A 227 16.71 -14.29 1.96
C SER A 227 15.79 -15.16 2.83
N ALA A 228 15.10 -14.55 3.80
CA ALA A 228 14.14 -15.25 4.65
C ALA A 228 12.96 -15.80 3.83
N MET A 229 12.40 -15.01 2.91
CA MET A 229 11.35 -15.44 1.99
C MET A 229 11.82 -16.53 1.02
N ALA A 230 13.04 -16.40 0.49
CA ALA A 230 13.64 -17.39 -0.42
C ALA A 230 13.84 -18.76 0.26
N ARG A 231 14.08 -18.80 1.58
CA ARG A 231 14.23 -20.03 2.38
C ARG A 231 12.92 -20.56 2.96
N ALA A 232 11.86 -19.73 3.01
CA ALA A 232 10.61 -20.11 3.63
C ALA A 232 10.01 -21.34 2.93
N GLU A 233 9.67 -22.36 3.73
CA GLU A 233 9.05 -23.60 3.26
C GLU A 233 8.04 -24.06 4.30
N VAL A 234 6.81 -24.36 3.85
CA VAL A 234 5.71 -24.89 4.67
C VAL A 234 5.04 -26.03 3.91
N GLY A 235 5.05 -27.24 4.47
CA GLY A 235 4.43 -28.39 3.83
C GLY A 235 5.06 -28.80 2.49
N GLY A 236 6.32 -28.46 2.25
CA GLY A 236 7.03 -28.70 0.98
C GLY A 236 6.82 -27.58 -0.06
N GLU A 237 5.98 -26.59 0.23
CA GLU A 237 5.76 -25.43 -0.65
C GLU A 237 6.67 -24.27 -0.31
N ARG A 238 7.04 -23.50 -1.34
CA ARG A 238 7.89 -22.31 -1.27
C ARG A 238 7.28 -21.17 -2.04
N LEU A 239 7.71 -19.94 -1.74
CA LEU A 239 7.39 -18.77 -2.56
C LEU A 239 8.13 -18.85 -3.90
N THR A 240 7.44 -18.57 -4.99
CA THR A 240 8.05 -18.32 -6.30
C THR A 240 8.77 -16.98 -6.32
N ASP A 241 9.65 -16.75 -7.30
CA ASP A 241 10.37 -15.48 -7.42
C ASP A 241 9.42 -14.30 -7.69
N LEU A 242 8.34 -14.53 -8.45
CA LEU A 242 7.31 -13.49 -8.67
C LEU A 242 6.49 -13.20 -7.40
N GLU A 243 6.30 -14.16 -6.52
CA GLU A 243 5.63 -13.93 -5.22
C GLU A 243 6.54 -13.17 -4.24
N ILE A 244 7.85 -13.46 -4.25
CA ILE A 244 8.83 -12.69 -3.48
C ILE A 244 8.90 -11.26 -4.04
N LEU A 245 8.99 -11.08 -5.36
CA LEU A 245 8.97 -9.77 -6.02
C LEU A 245 7.73 -8.98 -5.62
N ALA A 246 6.53 -9.57 -5.76
CA ALA A 246 5.28 -8.92 -5.40
C ALA A 246 5.22 -8.54 -3.91
N THR A 247 5.78 -9.38 -3.04
CA THR A 247 5.90 -9.08 -1.60
C THR A 247 6.87 -7.94 -1.33
N CYS A 248 8.04 -7.90 -1.98
CA CYS A 248 8.97 -6.77 -1.87
C CYS A 248 8.32 -5.46 -2.31
N ASN A 249 7.59 -5.48 -3.41
CA ASN A 249 6.88 -4.30 -3.91
C ASN A 249 5.76 -3.85 -2.96
N MET A 250 4.98 -4.79 -2.42
CA MET A 250 3.95 -4.51 -1.41
C MET A 250 4.54 -3.88 -0.14
N MET A 251 5.69 -4.37 0.31
CA MET A 251 6.37 -3.85 1.51
C MET A 251 7.01 -2.48 1.27
N ALA A 252 7.44 -2.20 0.05
CA ALA A 252 8.06 -0.93 -0.33
C ALA A 252 7.03 0.17 -0.67
N THR A 253 5.73 -0.14 -0.72
CA THR A 253 4.63 0.80 -1.03
C THR A 253 3.93 1.26 0.23
#